data_989e606511de42fd4da683dbe98032cf
#
_entry.id   989e606511de42fd4da683dbe98032cf
#
_cell.length_a   1.000
_cell.length_b   1.000
_cell.length_c   1.000
_cell.angle_alpha   90.00
_cell.angle_beta   90.00
_cell.angle_gamma   90.00
#
_symmetry.space_group_name_H-M   'P 1'
#
loop_
_entity.id
_entity.type
_entity.pdbx_description
1 polymer ?
#
loop_
_entity_poly.entity_id
_entity_poly.type
_entity_poly.pdbx_seq_one_letter_code
_entity_poly.pdbx_strand_id
1 'polypeptide(L)'
;GFVRKKEKDVFDLDKQSEEKLENLGAFEISNQMLKLAQKNQKSNIFLNAGRGNPNWINKKARLAFGRIVEFGIQESERTMDQGDLAGYTELAGIRERFEAFLEPEKNATDQFLMDTLAYVKDDLQLDQDEVVKEWVDGVIGNNYPVPSRVLKNAEVIINQYLQSALYNGVTLADQTQLFPTEGGTAAIVYIFNSLKENKLIKAGDKIAINTPIFTPYLQIPELNDYEMVEIDLRSTEENNWQISPEAIDKLQDESIKAFFIVNPSNPGSKAFDDKALKEIQKAVEKNPNLMIITDDVYGTFVDNFQTVYSMVPHNTLLVYSFSKLFGATGWRLGVIGVHPVSYTHLT
;
A
#
# COMPACT_ATOMS: atom_id res chain seq x y z
N GLY A 1 -61.59 -6.99 2.85
CA GLY A 1 -60.44 -7.35 2.07
C GLY A 1 -59.39 -6.26 2.15
N PHE A 2 -58.33 -6.50 2.93
CA PHE A 2 -57.15 -5.62 2.93
C PHE A 2 -56.36 -5.87 1.64
N VAL A 3 -56.31 -4.88 0.75
CA VAL A 3 -55.42 -4.89 -0.39
C VAL A 3 -54.04 -4.46 0.12
N ARG A 4 -53.09 -5.39 0.21
CA ARG A 4 -51.67 -5.08 0.39
C ARG A 4 -51.23 -4.27 -0.84
N LYS A 5 -50.93 -2.97 -0.65
CA LYS A 5 -50.15 -2.21 -1.60
C LYS A 5 -48.77 -2.88 -1.67
N LYS A 6 -48.39 -3.40 -2.83
CA LYS A 6 -47.01 -3.76 -3.12
C LYS A 6 -46.15 -2.52 -2.85
N GLU A 7 -45.26 -2.61 -1.86
CA GLU A 7 -44.17 -1.66 -1.75
C GLU A 7 -43.38 -1.79 -3.05
N LYS A 8 -43.29 -0.69 -3.80
CA LYS A 8 -42.36 -0.59 -4.92
C LYS A 8 -40.96 -0.76 -4.37
N ASP A 9 -40.22 -1.71 -4.90
CA ASP A 9 -38.82 -1.91 -4.59
C ASP A 9 -38.07 -0.57 -4.75
N VAL A 10 -37.32 -0.21 -3.71
CA VAL A 10 -36.59 1.06 -3.55
C VAL A 10 -35.51 1.26 -4.62
N PHE A 11 -35.27 0.25 -5.46
CA PHE A 11 -34.24 0.20 -6.50
C PHE A 11 -34.76 -0.05 -7.90
N ASP A 12 -36.07 0.24 -8.18
CA ASP A 12 -36.61 0.13 -9.52
C ASP A 12 -36.07 1.31 -10.36
N LEU A 13 -34.90 1.11 -10.95
CA LEU A 13 -34.30 2.01 -11.94
C LEU A 13 -35.03 1.77 -13.28
N ASP A 14 -35.43 2.84 -13.95
CA ASP A 14 -35.93 2.69 -15.33
C ASP A 14 -34.77 2.26 -16.27
N LYS A 15 -35.11 1.64 -17.39
CA LYS A 15 -34.15 1.08 -18.33
C LYS A 15 -33.13 2.10 -18.86
N GLN A 16 -33.54 3.37 -19.00
CA GLN A 16 -32.64 4.44 -19.44
C GLN A 16 -31.62 4.81 -18.36
N SER A 17 -31.99 4.72 -17.09
CA SER A 17 -31.07 4.95 -15.97
C SER A 17 -30.09 3.81 -15.80
N GLU A 18 -30.50 2.56 -16.05
CA GLU A 18 -29.63 1.39 -16.09
C GLU A 18 -28.58 1.51 -17.20
N GLU A 19 -29.00 1.83 -18.43
CA GLU A 19 -28.06 2.02 -19.56
C GLU A 19 -27.04 3.15 -19.33
N LYS A 20 -27.42 4.22 -18.60
CA LYS A 20 -26.49 5.28 -18.22
C LYS A 20 -25.47 4.82 -17.18
N LEU A 21 -25.88 3.94 -16.25
CA LEU A 21 -24.99 3.40 -15.23
C LEU A 21 -23.97 2.41 -15.80
N GLU A 22 -24.34 1.65 -16.84
CA GLU A 22 -23.45 0.68 -17.49
C GLU A 22 -22.18 1.32 -18.08
N ASN A 23 -22.24 2.61 -18.44
CA ASN A 23 -21.12 3.36 -19.02
C ASN A 23 -20.26 4.10 -17.99
N LEU A 24 -20.56 3.98 -16.69
CA LEU A 24 -19.85 4.65 -15.61
C LEU A 24 -18.80 3.74 -14.98
N GLY A 25 -17.73 4.33 -14.45
CA GLY A 25 -16.77 3.62 -13.62
C GLY A 25 -17.36 3.18 -12.29
N ALA A 26 -16.75 2.17 -11.64
CA ALA A 26 -17.26 1.57 -10.41
C ALA A 26 -17.49 2.59 -9.27
N PHE A 27 -16.61 3.59 -9.12
CA PHE A 27 -16.78 4.64 -8.12
C PHE A 27 -17.93 5.60 -8.46
N GLU A 28 -18.16 5.87 -9.73
CA GLU A 28 -19.24 6.73 -10.18
C GLU A 28 -20.60 6.07 -9.96
N ILE A 29 -20.70 4.76 -10.27
CA ILE A 29 -21.89 3.95 -9.99
C ILE A 29 -22.16 3.95 -8.48
N SER A 30 -21.15 3.68 -7.65
CA SER A 30 -21.26 3.69 -6.18
C SER A 30 -21.78 5.04 -5.67
N ASN A 31 -21.25 6.14 -6.19
CA ASN A 31 -21.67 7.49 -5.80
C ASN A 31 -23.13 7.78 -6.21
N GLN A 32 -23.58 7.32 -7.39
CA GLN A 32 -24.96 7.46 -7.82
C GLN A 32 -25.92 6.67 -6.93
N MET A 33 -25.57 5.42 -6.61
CA MET A 33 -26.34 4.56 -5.71
C MET A 33 -26.45 5.14 -4.29
N LEU A 34 -25.37 5.72 -3.77
CA LEU A 34 -25.37 6.40 -2.49
C LEU A 34 -26.31 7.61 -2.47
N LYS A 35 -26.32 8.42 -3.54
CA LYS A 35 -27.23 9.55 -3.67
C LYS A 35 -28.70 9.10 -3.71
N LEU A 36 -28.99 8.01 -4.41
CA LEU A 36 -30.35 7.44 -4.47
C LEU A 36 -30.77 6.90 -3.11
N ALA A 37 -29.90 6.19 -2.41
CA ALA A 37 -30.17 5.66 -1.08
C ALA A 37 -30.41 6.79 -0.07
N GLN A 38 -29.65 7.87 -0.12
CA GLN A 38 -29.83 9.05 0.74
C GLN A 38 -31.17 9.75 0.52
N LYS A 39 -31.64 9.83 -0.73
CA LYS A 39 -32.95 10.44 -1.07
C LYS A 39 -34.14 9.66 -0.53
N ASN A 40 -34.00 8.36 -0.38
CA ASN A 40 -35.06 7.45 0.05
C ASN A 40 -35.04 7.13 1.54
N GLN A 41 -34.20 7.81 2.32
CA GLN A 41 -33.96 7.50 3.70
C GLN A 41 -35.12 7.97 4.61
N LYS A 42 -35.67 7.04 5.39
CA LYS A 42 -36.70 7.31 6.41
C LYS A 42 -36.13 7.50 7.83
N SER A 43 -34.85 7.28 8.02
CA SER A 43 -34.15 7.43 9.32
C SER A 43 -33.03 8.48 9.24
N ASN A 44 -32.72 9.08 10.39
CA ASN A 44 -31.68 10.10 10.48
C ASN A 44 -30.24 9.55 10.49
N ILE A 45 -30.09 8.23 10.40
CA ILE A 45 -28.77 7.58 10.41
C ILE A 45 -28.57 6.85 9.09
N PHE A 46 -27.56 7.28 8.34
CA PHE A 46 -27.12 6.63 7.12
C PHE A 46 -25.75 5.98 7.34
N LEU A 47 -25.71 4.64 7.25
CA LEU A 47 -24.48 3.87 7.35
C LEU A 47 -23.96 3.59 5.95
N ASN A 48 -22.86 4.23 5.59
CA ASN A 48 -22.20 4.03 4.30
C ASN A 48 -21.12 2.97 4.41
N ALA A 49 -21.39 1.78 3.87
CA ALA A 49 -20.41 0.69 3.77
C ALA A 49 -19.78 0.61 2.36
N GLY A 50 -20.09 1.55 1.47
CA GLY A 50 -19.63 1.55 0.08
C GLY A 50 -18.21 2.04 -0.14
N ARG A 51 -17.55 2.58 0.87
CA ARG A 51 -16.14 2.99 0.82
C ARG A 51 -15.32 2.25 1.86
N GLY A 52 -14.15 1.81 1.48
CA GLY A 52 -13.22 1.11 2.36
C GLY A 52 -12.43 2.02 3.31
N ASN A 53 -12.99 3.16 3.73
CA ASN A 53 -12.34 4.02 4.70
C ASN A 53 -12.39 3.37 6.08
N PRO A 54 -11.25 3.25 6.79
CA PRO A 54 -11.26 2.86 8.19
C PRO A 54 -12.09 3.84 9.02
N ASN A 55 -12.74 3.35 10.05
CA ASN A 55 -13.47 4.14 11.02
C ASN A 55 -12.63 4.51 12.25
N TRP A 56 -11.32 4.48 12.11
CA TRP A 56 -10.33 4.85 13.11
C TRP A 56 -9.21 5.69 12.50
N ILE A 57 -8.45 6.37 13.36
CA ILE A 57 -7.22 7.06 12.99
C ILE A 57 -6.09 6.66 13.94
N ASN A 58 -4.87 6.63 13.44
CA ASN A 58 -3.68 6.51 14.28
C ASN A 58 -3.32 7.87 14.87
N LYS A 59 -3.69 8.11 16.11
CA LYS A 59 -3.40 9.38 16.81
C LYS A 59 -1.91 9.51 17.15
N LYS A 60 -1.24 8.41 17.50
CA LYS A 60 0.16 8.42 17.93
C LYS A 60 1.09 9.00 16.86
N ALA A 61 0.97 8.52 15.62
CA ALA A 61 1.78 9.02 14.52
C ALA A 61 1.50 10.50 14.19
N ARG A 62 0.23 10.93 14.25
CA ARG A 62 -0.14 12.31 13.99
C ARG A 62 0.37 13.27 15.05
N LEU A 63 0.28 12.91 16.31
CA LEU A 63 0.81 13.72 17.41
C LEU A 63 2.34 13.78 17.35
N ALA A 64 3.02 12.66 17.06
CA ALA A 64 4.46 12.63 16.88
C ALA A 64 4.91 13.53 15.73
N PHE A 65 4.21 13.49 14.60
CA PHE A 65 4.47 14.36 13.46
C PHE A 65 4.36 15.85 13.86
N GLY A 66 3.32 16.23 14.59
CA GLY A 66 3.14 17.59 15.09
C GLY A 66 4.29 18.05 15.99
N ARG A 67 4.78 17.19 16.87
CA ARG A 67 5.94 17.51 17.75
C ARG A 67 7.23 17.72 16.93
N ILE A 68 7.45 16.90 15.91
CA ILE A 68 8.62 17.03 15.03
C ILE A 68 8.53 18.33 14.21
N VAL A 69 7.36 18.72 13.75
CA VAL A 69 7.14 20.00 13.05
C VAL A 69 7.52 21.17 13.96
N GLU A 70 7.02 21.19 15.19
CA GLU A 70 7.32 22.23 16.17
C GLU A 70 8.83 22.32 16.45
N PHE A 71 9.48 21.20 16.69
CA PHE A 71 10.92 21.16 16.88
C PHE A 71 11.69 21.65 15.64
N GLY A 72 11.26 21.20 14.44
CA GLY A 72 11.90 21.61 13.19
C GLY A 72 11.86 23.12 12.96
N ILE A 73 10.75 23.78 13.29
CA ILE A 73 10.63 25.23 13.24
C ILE A 73 11.58 25.90 14.21
N GLN A 74 11.67 25.40 15.44
CA GLN A 74 12.61 25.93 16.44
C GLN A 74 14.07 25.78 15.99
N GLU A 75 14.43 24.66 15.36
CA GLU A 75 15.76 24.46 14.80
C GLU A 75 16.09 25.44 13.68
N SER A 76 15.14 25.73 12.80
CA SER A 76 15.31 26.73 11.75
C SER A 76 15.48 28.13 12.33
N GLU A 77 14.68 28.52 13.31
CA GLU A 77 14.83 29.80 14.01
C GLU A 77 16.20 29.90 14.69
N ARG A 78 16.68 28.84 15.33
CA ARG A 78 17.98 28.80 15.99
C ARG A 78 19.14 29.06 15.02
N THR A 79 19.13 28.42 13.85
CA THR A 79 20.18 28.63 12.85
C THR A 79 20.09 29.99 12.18
N MET A 80 18.89 30.52 11.98
CA MET A 80 18.69 31.89 11.50
C MET A 80 19.24 32.92 12.47
N ASP A 81 19.03 32.75 13.77
CA ASP A 81 19.56 33.62 14.82
C ASP A 81 21.10 33.59 14.89
N GLN A 82 21.71 32.51 14.43
CA GLN A 82 23.16 32.35 14.31
C GLN A 82 23.74 32.86 12.99
N GLY A 83 22.92 33.43 12.13
CA GLY A 83 23.33 34.05 10.87
C GLY A 83 23.03 33.25 9.62
N ASP A 84 22.45 32.06 9.71
CA ASP A 84 21.95 31.31 8.55
C ASP A 84 20.54 31.78 8.18
N LEU A 85 20.45 32.72 7.27
CA LEU A 85 19.18 33.32 6.86
C LEU A 85 18.20 32.33 6.23
N ALA A 86 18.70 31.20 5.71
CA ALA A 86 17.86 30.15 5.14
C ALA A 86 17.27 29.20 6.20
N GLY A 87 17.84 29.19 7.41
CA GLY A 87 17.37 28.33 8.48
C GLY A 87 17.61 26.84 8.22
N TYR A 88 18.71 26.50 7.54
CA TYR A 88 19.04 25.10 7.25
C TYR A 88 19.28 24.28 8.52
N THR A 89 18.88 23.01 8.44
CA THR A 89 19.05 22.08 9.54
C THR A 89 20.53 21.76 9.77
N GLU A 90 20.97 21.87 11.01
CA GLU A 90 22.35 21.56 11.43
C GLU A 90 22.40 20.18 12.07
N LEU A 91 23.26 19.31 11.55
CA LEU A 91 23.40 17.92 12.05
C LEU A 91 23.97 17.84 13.46
N ALA A 92 25.04 18.61 13.73
CA ALA A 92 25.77 18.51 14.99
C ALA A 92 24.90 18.81 16.20
N GLY A 93 24.76 17.82 17.09
CA GLY A 93 24.03 17.95 18.35
C GLY A 93 22.50 17.97 18.23
N ILE A 94 21.92 17.69 17.06
CA ILE A 94 20.48 17.80 16.87
C ILE A 94 19.68 16.80 17.72
N ARG A 95 20.18 15.57 17.91
CA ARG A 95 19.55 14.59 18.81
C ARG A 95 19.46 15.12 20.24
N GLU A 96 20.54 15.69 20.74
CA GLU A 96 20.58 16.25 22.10
C GLU A 96 19.60 17.41 22.26
N ARG A 97 19.52 18.31 21.27
CA ARG A 97 18.53 19.41 21.26
C ARG A 97 17.11 18.89 21.17
N PHE A 98 16.86 17.82 20.41
CA PHE A 98 15.55 17.20 20.31
C PHE A 98 15.13 16.57 21.64
N GLU A 99 16.01 15.82 22.30
CA GLU A 99 15.74 15.27 23.62
C GLU A 99 15.48 16.36 24.66
N ALA A 100 16.20 17.48 24.61
CA ALA A 100 15.96 18.63 25.48
C ALA A 100 14.62 19.33 25.22
N PHE A 101 14.13 19.29 23.99
CA PHE A 101 12.81 19.80 23.60
C PHE A 101 11.67 18.91 24.11
N LEU A 102 11.87 17.61 24.18
CA LEU A 102 10.87 16.63 24.60
C LEU A 102 10.67 16.66 26.13
N GLU A 103 9.43 16.44 26.53
CA GLU A 103 9.02 16.34 27.94
C GLU A 103 8.33 14.99 28.19
N PRO A 104 9.06 13.85 28.16
CA PRO A 104 8.48 12.51 28.19
C PRO A 104 7.67 12.22 29.45
N GLU A 105 8.00 12.85 30.58
CA GLU A 105 7.28 12.69 31.85
C GLU A 105 5.89 13.34 31.85
N LYS A 106 5.69 14.35 30.97
CA LYS A 106 4.42 15.09 30.87
C LYS A 106 3.56 14.67 29.70
N ASN A 107 4.15 14.00 28.71
CA ASN A 107 3.54 13.82 27.39
C ASN A 107 3.88 12.45 26.83
N ALA A 108 2.85 11.61 26.65
CA ALA A 108 3.02 10.26 26.11
C ALA A 108 3.58 10.25 24.67
N THR A 109 3.31 11.28 23.87
CA THR A 109 3.87 11.43 22.53
C THR A 109 5.38 11.63 22.60
N ASP A 110 5.84 12.45 23.53
CA ASP A 110 7.27 12.72 23.72
C ASP A 110 7.99 11.46 24.21
N GLN A 111 7.37 10.67 25.10
CA GLN A 111 7.90 9.37 25.51
C GLN A 111 8.00 8.41 24.30
N PHE A 112 6.98 8.37 23.44
CA PHE A 112 7.03 7.58 22.21
C PHE A 112 8.18 7.99 21.29
N LEU A 113 8.47 9.27 21.16
CA LEU A 113 9.60 9.77 20.36
C LEU A 113 10.95 9.41 21.01
N MET A 114 11.05 9.48 22.34
CA MET A 114 12.23 8.98 23.05
C MET A 114 12.46 7.48 22.84
N ASP A 115 11.40 6.68 22.95
CA ASP A 115 11.45 5.24 22.71
C ASP A 115 11.84 4.94 21.25
N THR A 116 11.35 5.73 20.29
CA THR A 116 11.72 5.61 18.88
C THR A 116 13.20 5.89 18.66
N LEU A 117 13.76 6.92 19.30
CA LEU A 117 15.20 7.21 19.21
C LEU A 117 16.05 6.06 19.78
N ALA A 118 15.64 5.48 20.88
CA ALA A 118 16.30 4.29 21.44
C ALA A 118 16.22 3.09 20.47
N TYR A 119 15.05 2.84 19.89
CA TYR A 119 14.83 1.76 18.93
C TYR A 119 15.70 1.89 17.67
N VAL A 120 15.75 3.06 17.05
CA VAL A 120 16.55 3.25 15.83
C VAL A 120 18.04 3.07 16.07
N LYS A 121 18.52 3.37 17.27
CA LYS A 121 19.91 3.14 17.67
C LYS A 121 20.17 1.68 18.02
N ASP A 122 19.41 1.12 18.97
CA ASP A 122 19.71 -0.17 19.59
C ASP A 122 19.31 -1.35 18.68
N ASP A 123 18.18 -1.25 18.00
CA ASP A 123 17.66 -2.33 17.14
C ASP A 123 18.05 -2.16 15.68
N LEU A 124 18.08 -0.94 15.16
CA LEU A 124 18.36 -0.68 13.74
C LEU A 124 19.80 -0.20 13.48
N GLN A 125 20.55 0.13 14.54
CA GLN A 125 21.96 0.60 14.46
C GLN A 125 22.12 1.84 13.58
N LEU A 126 21.14 2.74 13.62
CA LEU A 126 21.17 4.02 12.93
C LEU A 126 21.77 5.11 13.81
N ASP A 127 22.38 6.09 13.17
CA ASP A 127 22.85 7.30 13.85
C ASP A 127 21.67 8.19 14.23
N GLN A 128 21.50 8.48 15.51
CA GLN A 128 20.35 9.23 16.01
C GLN A 128 20.35 10.70 15.55
N ASP A 129 21.50 11.32 15.41
CA ASP A 129 21.58 12.68 14.87
C ASP A 129 21.13 12.72 13.42
N GLU A 130 21.56 11.77 12.59
CA GLU A 130 21.13 11.66 11.20
C GLU A 130 19.61 11.41 11.08
N VAL A 131 19.07 10.55 11.94
CA VAL A 131 17.61 10.25 11.94
C VAL A 131 16.80 11.49 12.30
N VAL A 132 17.18 12.20 13.36
CA VAL A 132 16.46 13.42 13.77
C VAL A 132 16.58 14.50 12.71
N LYS A 133 17.76 14.68 12.11
CA LYS A 133 17.95 15.62 11.00
C LYS A 133 17.06 15.27 9.82
N GLU A 134 16.98 13.98 9.45
CA GLU A 134 16.12 13.52 8.37
C GLU A 134 14.64 13.82 8.65
N TRP A 135 14.17 13.64 9.88
CA TRP A 135 12.80 14.00 10.28
C TRP A 135 12.55 15.50 10.16
N VAL A 136 13.48 16.31 10.65
CA VAL A 136 13.37 17.78 10.58
C VAL A 136 13.36 18.26 9.13
N ASP A 137 14.31 17.81 8.31
CA ASP A 137 14.36 18.17 6.88
C ASP A 137 13.08 17.76 6.14
N GLY A 138 12.53 16.61 6.50
CA GLY A 138 11.28 16.13 5.92
C GLY A 138 10.08 17.02 6.25
N VAL A 139 9.91 17.40 7.53
CA VAL A 139 8.73 18.17 7.96
C VAL A 139 8.79 19.65 7.58
N ILE A 140 9.99 20.23 7.44
CA ILE A 140 10.15 21.63 7.00
C ILE A 140 10.37 21.75 5.49
N GLY A 141 10.47 20.63 4.77
CA GLY A 141 10.53 20.64 3.31
C GLY A 141 11.89 20.98 2.73
N ASN A 142 12.99 20.65 3.40
CA ASN A 142 14.35 20.96 2.94
C ASN A 142 14.91 19.98 1.89
N ASN A 143 14.22 18.89 1.61
CA ASN A 143 14.66 17.89 0.64
C ASN A 143 14.27 18.30 -0.78
N TYR A 144 15.21 18.91 -1.52
CA TYR A 144 15.01 19.28 -2.92
C TYR A 144 16.38 19.48 -3.60
N PRO A 145 16.65 18.86 -4.75
CA PRO A 145 15.87 17.83 -5.46
C PRO A 145 16.15 16.42 -4.98
N VAL A 146 16.91 16.25 -3.94
CA VAL A 146 17.29 14.95 -3.36
C VAL A 146 16.52 14.65 -2.09
N PRO A 147 16.28 13.35 -1.75
CA PRO A 147 16.65 12.18 -2.55
C PRO A 147 15.74 11.98 -3.75
N SER A 148 16.23 11.24 -4.74
CA SER A 148 15.44 10.86 -5.92
C SER A 148 14.44 9.74 -5.66
N ARG A 149 14.51 9.13 -4.49
CA ARG A 149 13.71 7.99 -4.05
C ARG A 149 13.28 8.23 -2.60
N VAL A 150 13.43 7.27 -1.71
CA VAL A 150 13.08 7.37 -0.30
C VAL A 150 14.25 7.92 0.53
N LEU A 151 13.94 8.56 1.64
CA LEU A 151 14.95 9.00 2.62
C LEU A 151 15.71 7.80 3.18
N LYS A 152 17.02 7.96 3.39
CA LYS A 152 17.96 6.89 3.74
C LYS A 152 17.55 6.09 5.00
N ASN A 153 17.28 6.79 6.10
CA ASN A 153 16.91 6.13 7.35
C ASN A 153 15.46 5.64 7.34
N ALA A 154 14.57 6.36 6.66
CA ALA A 154 13.19 5.90 6.43
C ALA A 154 13.15 4.56 5.70
N GLU A 155 14.03 4.34 4.73
CA GLU A 155 14.12 3.06 4.02
C GLU A 155 14.45 1.90 4.97
N VAL A 156 15.39 2.08 5.88
CA VAL A 156 15.74 1.06 6.88
C VAL A 156 14.54 0.76 7.80
N ILE A 157 13.89 1.80 8.29
CA ILE A 157 12.72 1.69 9.18
C ILE A 157 11.56 0.99 8.49
N ILE A 158 11.24 1.38 7.26
CA ILE A 158 10.14 0.78 6.49
C ILE A 158 10.47 -0.67 6.12
N ASN A 159 11.71 -1.00 5.75
CA ASN A 159 12.12 -2.37 5.52
C ASN A 159 11.90 -3.26 6.75
N GLN A 160 12.31 -2.78 7.91
CA GLN A 160 12.09 -3.52 9.16
C GLN A 160 10.60 -3.71 9.44
N TYR A 161 9.78 -2.70 9.19
CA TYR A 161 8.33 -2.79 9.33
C TYR A 161 7.74 -3.84 8.38
N LEU A 162 8.08 -3.79 7.10
CA LEU A 162 7.57 -4.74 6.10
C LEU A 162 8.00 -6.18 6.42
N GLN A 163 9.25 -6.38 6.83
CA GLN A 163 9.75 -7.69 7.25
C GLN A 163 8.95 -8.22 8.45
N SER A 164 8.76 -7.41 9.46
CA SER A 164 8.01 -7.77 10.66
C SER A 164 6.54 -8.07 10.38
N ALA A 165 5.91 -7.28 9.52
CA ALA A 165 4.48 -7.36 9.25
C ALA A 165 4.09 -8.36 8.16
N LEU A 166 4.95 -8.58 7.15
CA LEU A 166 4.55 -9.28 5.92
C LEU A 166 5.39 -10.51 5.58
N TYR A 167 6.55 -10.72 6.18
CA TYR A 167 7.47 -11.78 5.73
C TYR A 167 7.40 -13.07 6.55
N ASN A 168 6.54 -13.13 7.55
CA ASN A 168 6.38 -14.31 8.42
C ASN A 168 7.72 -14.88 8.94
N GLY A 169 8.60 -14.01 9.40
CA GLY A 169 9.90 -14.40 9.95
C GLY A 169 11.00 -14.67 8.92
N VAL A 170 10.69 -14.60 7.62
CA VAL A 170 11.72 -14.71 6.58
C VAL A 170 12.56 -13.44 6.55
N THR A 171 13.88 -13.60 6.55
CA THR A 171 14.83 -12.50 6.36
C THR A 171 15.45 -12.61 4.97
N LEU A 172 15.32 -11.55 4.16
CA LEU A 172 15.98 -11.50 2.87
C LEU A 172 17.45 -11.12 3.03
N ALA A 173 18.32 -11.70 2.17
CA ALA A 173 19.74 -11.41 2.18
C ALA A 173 20.06 -9.95 1.81
N ASP A 174 19.27 -9.39 0.88
CA ASP A 174 19.44 -8.03 0.38
C ASP A 174 18.32 -7.13 0.85
N GLN A 175 18.67 -5.87 1.15
CA GLN A 175 17.69 -4.85 1.52
C GLN A 175 16.81 -4.50 0.31
N THR A 176 15.50 -4.52 0.50
CA THR A 176 14.53 -4.09 -0.51
C THR A 176 14.69 -2.61 -0.83
N GLN A 177 14.75 -2.27 -2.11
CA GLN A 177 14.71 -0.90 -2.58
C GLN A 177 13.28 -0.37 -2.51
N LEU A 178 13.06 0.76 -1.87
CA LEU A 178 11.73 1.32 -1.65
C LEU A 178 11.51 2.60 -2.45
N PHE A 179 10.30 2.71 -3.00
CA PHE A 179 9.83 3.87 -3.76
C PHE A 179 8.53 4.36 -3.12
N PRO A 180 8.53 5.53 -2.47
CA PRO A 180 7.30 6.09 -1.91
C PRO A 180 6.35 6.51 -3.03
N THR A 181 5.05 6.32 -2.79
CA THR A 181 3.98 6.65 -3.74
C THR A 181 2.81 7.31 -3.02
N GLU A 182 1.90 7.91 -3.80
CA GLU A 182 0.67 8.53 -3.30
C GLU A 182 -0.42 7.48 -3.04
N GLY A 183 -0.07 6.39 -2.37
CA GLY A 183 -0.94 5.28 -2.04
C GLY A 183 -0.80 4.09 -2.98
N GLY A 184 -1.55 3.01 -2.69
CA GLY A 184 -1.43 1.73 -3.41
C GLY A 184 -1.86 1.81 -4.88
N THR A 185 -2.93 2.52 -5.18
CA THR A 185 -3.44 2.65 -6.57
C THR A 185 -2.42 3.37 -7.46
N ALA A 186 -1.82 4.46 -6.98
CA ALA A 186 -0.76 5.17 -7.70
C ALA A 186 0.46 4.26 -7.91
N ALA A 187 0.83 3.47 -6.91
CA ALA A 187 1.91 2.49 -7.02
C ALA A 187 1.69 1.50 -8.17
N ILE A 188 0.49 0.95 -8.29
CA ILE A 188 0.14 0.00 -9.36
C ILE A 188 0.25 0.67 -10.74
N VAL A 189 -0.25 1.89 -10.89
CA VAL A 189 -0.14 2.65 -12.15
C VAL A 189 1.32 2.89 -12.52
N TYR A 190 2.15 3.31 -11.58
CA TYR A 190 3.59 3.53 -11.81
C TYR A 190 4.31 2.25 -12.21
N ILE A 191 3.98 1.12 -11.59
CA ILE A 191 4.56 -0.19 -11.94
C ILE A 191 4.23 -0.54 -13.39
N PHE A 192 2.98 -0.52 -13.80
CA PHE A 192 2.61 -0.87 -15.17
C PHE A 192 3.19 0.08 -16.20
N ASN A 193 3.24 1.38 -15.91
CA ASN A 193 3.91 2.34 -16.77
C ASN A 193 5.41 2.05 -16.91
N SER A 194 6.09 1.73 -15.82
CA SER A 194 7.51 1.37 -15.83
C SER A 194 7.79 0.09 -16.61
N LEU A 195 6.97 -0.93 -16.44
CA LEU A 195 7.09 -2.19 -17.17
C LEU A 195 6.93 -1.97 -18.68
N LYS A 196 5.99 -1.12 -19.07
CA LYS A 196 5.75 -0.76 -20.48
C LYS A 196 6.92 0.04 -21.06
N GLU A 197 7.39 1.08 -20.39
CA GLU A 197 8.48 1.93 -20.82
C GLU A 197 9.80 1.16 -20.96
N ASN A 198 10.07 0.24 -20.05
CA ASN A 198 11.24 -0.64 -20.08
C ASN A 198 11.07 -1.87 -20.98
N LYS A 199 9.98 -1.94 -21.73
CA LYS A 199 9.67 -3.01 -22.70
C LYS A 199 9.64 -4.42 -22.09
N LEU A 200 9.36 -4.52 -20.80
CA LEU A 200 9.20 -5.81 -20.10
C LEU A 200 7.83 -6.41 -20.37
N ILE A 201 6.84 -5.56 -20.58
CA ILE A 201 5.49 -5.94 -21.01
C ILE A 201 5.10 -5.06 -22.19
N LYS A 202 4.56 -5.66 -23.26
CA LYS A 202 4.15 -5.00 -24.49
C LYS A 202 2.67 -5.18 -24.74
N ALA A 203 2.07 -4.32 -25.57
CA ALA A 203 0.71 -4.48 -26.04
C ALA A 203 0.51 -5.88 -26.66
N GLY A 204 -0.58 -6.56 -26.30
CA GLY A 204 -0.88 -7.92 -26.70
C GLY A 204 -0.28 -9.01 -25.79
N ASP A 205 0.60 -8.68 -24.85
CA ASP A 205 1.11 -9.64 -23.88
C ASP A 205 0.02 -10.09 -22.90
N LYS A 206 0.14 -11.30 -22.41
CA LYS A 206 -0.79 -11.88 -21.43
C LYS A 206 -0.42 -11.48 -20.02
N ILE A 207 -1.42 -10.96 -19.30
CA ILE A 207 -1.35 -10.65 -17.87
C ILE A 207 -2.35 -11.51 -17.13
N ALA A 208 -1.89 -12.27 -16.14
CA ALA A 208 -2.75 -13.01 -15.24
C ALA A 208 -3.23 -12.12 -14.08
N ILE A 209 -4.49 -12.21 -13.74
CA ILE A 209 -5.11 -11.48 -12.63
C ILE A 209 -5.93 -12.47 -11.81
N ASN A 210 -5.77 -12.44 -10.49
CA ASN A 210 -6.61 -13.22 -9.61
C ASN A 210 -8.01 -12.59 -9.49
N THR A 211 -9.04 -13.36 -9.77
CA THR A 211 -10.43 -12.91 -9.70
C THR A 211 -11.23 -13.71 -8.65
N PRO A 212 -12.22 -13.10 -7.98
CA PRO A 212 -12.61 -11.70 -8.06
C PRO A 212 -11.57 -10.75 -7.46
N ILE A 213 -11.46 -9.55 -8.00
CA ILE A 213 -10.50 -8.52 -7.58
C ILE A 213 -11.21 -7.17 -7.46
N PHE A 214 -10.58 -6.23 -6.76
CA PHE A 214 -11.05 -4.84 -6.69
C PHE A 214 -11.26 -4.28 -8.10
N THR A 215 -12.51 -3.93 -8.41
CA THR A 215 -12.96 -3.64 -9.78
C THR A 215 -12.09 -2.64 -10.55
N PRO A 216 -11.59 -1.53 -9.95
CA PRO A 216 -10.73 -0.60 -10.67
C PRO A 216 -9.48 -1.23 -11.28
N TYR A 217 -8.97 -2.32 -10.72
CA TYR A 217 -7.78 -3.00 -11.23
C TYR A 217 -8.03 -3.79 -12.52
N LEU A 218 -9.28 -4.16 -12.79
CA LEU A 218 -9.65 -4.83 -14.05
C LEU A 218 -9.49 -3.92 -15.28
N GLN A 219 -9.44 -2.61 -15.09
CA GLN A 219 -9.26 -1.64 -16.16
C GLN A 219 -7.80 -1.56 -16.65
N ILE A 220 -6.84 -2.03 -15.87
CA ILE A 220 -5.40 -1.91 -16.18
C ILE A 220 -5.03 -2.66 -17.47
N PRO A 221 -5.43 -3.93 -17.68
CA PRO A 221 -5.17 -4.62 -18.94
C PRO A 221 -5.80 -3.92 -20.13
N GLU A 222 -7.07 -3.49 -20.00
CA GLU A 222 -7.83 -2.82 -21.07
C GLU A 222 -7.17 -1.50 -21.49
N LEU A 223 -6.78 -0.65 -20.54
CA LEU A 223 -6.14 0.63 -20.81
C LEU A 223 -4.76 0.51 -21.45
N ASN A 224 -4.10 -0.64 -21.31
CA ASN A 224 -2.74 -0.89 -21.81
C ASN A 224 -2.70 -1.90 -22.96
N ASP A 225 -3.84 -2.31 -23.50
CA ASP A 225 -3.98 -3.28 -24.59
C ASP A 225 -3.34 -4.66 -24.25
N TYR A 226 -3.38 -5.08 -23.00
CA TYR A 226 -2.95 -6.40 -22.57
C TYR A 226 -4.06 -7.43 -22.67
N GLU A 227 -3.71 -8.67 -22.98
CA GLU A 227 -4.63 -9.80 -22.90
C GLU A 227 -4.75 -10.28 -21.46
N MET A 228 -5.96 -10.21 -20.89
CA MET A 228 -6.22 -10.66 -19.53
C MET A 228 -6.44 -12.17 -19.48
N VAL A 229 -5.67 -12.86 -18.64
CA VAL A 229 -5.88 -14.27 -18.24
C VAL A 229 -6.41 -14.28 -16.82
N GLU A 230 -7.63 -14.75 -16.64
CA GLU A 230 -8.21 -14.86 -15.30
C GLU A 230 -7.69 -16.10 -14.56
N ILE A 231 -7.14 -15.86 -13.38
CA ILE A 231 -6.87 -16.89 -12.39
C ILE A 231 -8.04 -16.89 -11.42
N ASP A 232 -8.93 -17.84 -11.58
CA ASP A 232 -10.17 -17.89 -10.82
C ASP A 232 -9.91 -18.26 -9.37
N LEU A 233 -10.15 -17.30 -8.49
CA LEU A 233 -10.11 -17.45 -7.04
C LEU A 233 -11.46 -17.84 -6.44
N ARG A 234 -12.46 -18.10 -7.26
CA ARG A 234 -13.75 -18.57 -6.75
C ARG A 234 -13.53 -19.91 -6.07
N SER A 235 -13.21 -19.77 -4.86
CA SER A 235 -13.04 -20.84 -3.92
C SER A 235 -14.41 -21.28 -3.43
N THR A 236 -14.54 -22.55 -3.17
CA THR A 236 -15.75 -23.11 -2.55
C THR A 236 -15.52 -23.29 -1.06
N GLU A 237 -16.60 -23.43 -0.30
CA GLU A 237 -16.52 -23.80 1.11
C GLU A 237 -15.75 -25.13 1.30
N GLU A 238 -15.89 -26.05 0.35
CA GLU A 238 -15.24 -27.37 0.37
C GLU A 238 -13.72 -27.27 0.35
N ASN A 239 -13.13 -26.32 -0.37
CA ASN A 239 -11.68 -26.11 -0.39
C ASN A 239 -11.23 -24.96 0.54
N ASN A 240 -12.05 -24.64 1.53
CA ASN A 240 -11.76 -23.64 2.55
C ASN A 240 -11.42 -22.24 1.95
N TRP A 241 -12.07 -21.90 0.87
CA TRP A 241 -11.93 -20.62 0.18
C TRP A 241 -10.50 -20.34 -0.31
N GLN A 242 -9.71 -21.37 -0.55
CA GLN A 242 -8.36 -21.26 -1.11
C GLN A 242 -8.35 -21.42 -2.64
N ILE A 243 -7.33 -20.85 -3.28
CA ILE A 243 -7.07 -21.08 -4.70
C ILE A 243 -6.71 -22.52 -4.95
N SER A 244 -7.25 -23.10 -6.04
CA SER A 244 -6.82 -24.42 -6.48
C SER A 244 -5.39 -24.38 -7.06
N PRO A 245 -4.55 -25.41 -6.81
CA PRO A 245 -3.25 -25.52 -7.43
C PRO A 245 -3.30 -25.48 -8.96
N GLU A 246 -4.35 -26.03 -9.56
CA GLU A 246 -4.55 -26.06 -11.01
C GLU A 246 -4.74 -24.65 -11.60
N ALA A 247 -5.39 -23.74 -10.87
CA ALA A 247 -5.53 -22.34 -11.30
C ALA A 247 -4.16 -21.65 -11.32
N ILE A 248 -3.33 -21.88 -10.31
CA ILE A 248 -1.98 -21.31 -10.21
C ILE A 248 -1.05 -21.90 -11.26
N ASP A 249 -1.22 -23.16 -11.63
CA ASP A 249 -0.40 -23.84 -12.63
C ASP A 249 -0.49 -23.22 -14.03
N LYS A 250 -1.54 -22.45 -14.32
CA LYS A 250 -1.64 -21.66 -15.56
C LYS A 250 -0.47 -20.67 -15.71
N LEU A 251 0.11 -20.21 -14.61
CA LEU A 251 1.25 -19.28 -14.60
C LEU A 251 2.55 -19.90 -15.14
N GLN A 252 2.62 -21.22 -15.27
CA GLN A 252 3.75 -21.92 -15.88
C GLN A 252 3.88 -21.63 -17.38
N ASP A 253 2.82 -21.14 -18.01
CA ASP A 253 2.81 -20.73 -19.42
C ASP A 253 3.70 -19.49 -19.61
N GLU A 254 4.80 -19.63 -20.33
CA GLU A 254 5.79 -18.56 -20.57
C GLU A 254 5.22 -17.39 -21.40
N SER A 255 4.06 -17.53 -22.02
CA SER A 255 3.36 -16.44 -22.69
C SER A 255 2.74 -15.45 -21.68
N ILE A 256 2.53 -15.87 -20.43
CA ILE A 256 2.08 -14.99 -19.35
C ILE A 256 3.28 -14.20 -18.82
N LYS A 257 3.30 -12.89 -19.03
CA LYS A 257 4.42 -12.02 -18.69
C LYS A 257 4.31 -11.40 -17.30
N ALA A 258 3.10 -11.23 -16.79
CA ALA A 258 2.86 -10.68 -15.46
C ALA A 258 1.71 -11.39 -14.76
N PHE A 259 1.77 -11.41 -13.44
CA PHE A 259 0.71 -11.85 -12.56
C PHE A 259 0.45 -10.77 -11.51
N PHE A 260 -0.73 -10.17 -11.57
CA PHE A 260 -1.16 -9.16 -10.62
C PHE A 260 -2.11 -9.78 -9.60
N ILE A 261 -1.78 -9.64 -8.32
CA ILE A 261 -2.54 -10.18 -7.20
C ILE A 261 -2.79 -9.14 -6.12
N VAL A 262 -3.93 -9.27 -5.46
CA VAL A 262 -4.24 -8.62 -4.18
C VAL A 262 -4.33 -9.73 -3.13
N ASN A 263 -3.42 -9.73 -2.17
CA ASN A 263 -3.31 -10.78 -1.17
C ASN A 263 -3.05 -10.19 0.23
N PRO A 264 -3.93 -10.34 1.21
CA PRO A 264 -5.26 -11.00 1.13
C PRO A 264 -6.18 -10.37 0.08
N SER A 265 -7.06 -11.19 -0.47
CA SER A 265 -7.90 -10.76 -1.59
C SER A 265 -8.96 -9.72 -1.20
N ASN A 266 -9.26 -8.84 -2.13
CA ASN A 266 -10.37 -7.90 -2.02
C ASN A 266 -11.28 -8.12 -3.26
N PRO A 267 -12.54 -8.59 -3.11
CA PRO A 267 -13.34 -8.66 -1.87
C PRO A 267 -13.25 -9.97 -1.07
N GLY A 268 -12.52 -10.98 -1.53
CA GLY A 268 -12.55 -12.35 -0.97
C GLY A 268 -12.06 -12.50 0.46
N SER A 269 -11.27 -11.58 0.98
CA SER A 269 -10.75 -11.53 2.37
C SER A 269 -9.90 -12.74 2.81
N LYS A 270 -9.38 -13.51 1.85
CA LYS A 270 -8.52 -14.69 2.13
C LYS A 270 -7.08 -14.44 1.69
N ALA A 271 -6.14 -14.74 2.59
CA ALA A 271 -4.72 -14.81 2.25
C ALA A 271 -4.38 -16.16 1.60
N PHE A 272 -3.39 -16.18 0.73
CA PHE A 272 -2.83 -17.42 0.20
C PHE A 272 -2.21 -18.24 1.34
N ASP A 273 -2.52 -19.53 1.38
CA ASP A 273 -1.90 -20.47 2.30
C ASP A 273 -0.50 -20.93 1.80
N ASP A 274 0.21 -21.69 2.62
CA ASP A 274 1.54 -22.19 2.28
C ASP A 274 1.54 -23.03 1.00
N LYS A 275 0.47 -23.76 0.75
CA LYS A 275 0.33 -24.58 -0.43
C LYS A 275 0.21 -23.75 -1.69
N ALA A 276 -0.59 -22.67 -1.66
CA ALA A 276 -0.72 -21.72 -2.76
C ALA A 276 0.61 -21.00 -3.03
N LEU A 277 1.30 -20.56 -1.99
CA LEU A 277 2.60 -19.89 -2.10
C LEU A 277 3.66 -20.82 -2.74
N LYS A 278 3.70 -22.09 -2.37
CA LYS A 278 4.59 -23.08 -2.97
C LYS A 278 4.28 -23.34 -4.44
N GLU A 279 3.00 -23.37 -4.84
CA GLU A 279 2.60 -23.51 -6.24
C GLU A 279 3.01 -22.28 -7.06
N ILE A 280 2.95 -21.07 -6.51
CA ILE A 280 3.46 -19.85 -7.15
C ILE A 280 4.98 -19.95 -7.34
N GLN A 281 5.72 -20.38 -6.32
CA GLN A 281 7.16 -20.60 -6.41
C GLN A 281 7.52 -21.60 -7.50
N LYS A 282 6.80 -22.71 -7.59
CA LYS A 282 6.95 -23.72 -8.63
C LYS A 282 6.63 -23.16 -10.03
N ALA A 283 5.61 -22.33 -10.15
CA ALA A 283 5.26 -21.66 -11.41
C ALA A 283 6.39 -20.75 -11.89
N VAL A 284 7.04 -20.01 -11.00
CA VAL A 284 8.20 -19.16 -11.31
C VAL A 284 9.40 -19.97 -11.77
N GLU A 285 9.62 -21.17 -11.22
CA GLU A 285 10.67 -22.07 -11.70
C GLU A 285 10.45 -22.49 -13.17
N LYS A 286 9.20 -22.65 -13.59
CA LYS A 286 8.82 -23.00 -14.97
C LYS A 286 8.71 -21.79 -15.90
N ASN A 287 8.40 -20.61 -15.35
CA ASN A 287 8.28 -19.35 -16.05
C ASN A 287 9.16 -18.30 -15.36
N PRO A 288 10.50 -18.37 -15.54
CA PRO A 288 11.45 -17.56 -14.75
C PRO A 288 11.35 -16.05 -15.01
N ASN A 289 10.77 -15.63 -16.13
CA ASN A 289 10.60 -14.23 -16.53
C ASN A 289 9.24 -13.66 -16.09
N LEU A 290 8.42 -14.46 -15.40
CA LEU A 290 7.15 -13.97 -14.86
C LEU A 290 7.41 -12.85 -13.85
N MET A 291 6.77 -11.69 -14.06
CA MET A 291 6.78 -10.58 -13.12
C MET A 291 5.50 -10.62 -12.29
N ILE A 292 5.65 -10.74 -10.99
CA ILE A 292 4.52 -10.74 -10.05
C ILE A 292 4.41 -9.37 -9.42
N ILE A 293 3.21 -8.81 -9.39
CA ILE A 293 2.89 -7.56 -8.69
C ILE A 293 1.90 -7.92 -7.60
N THR A 294 2.31 -7.79 -6.34
CA THR A 294 1.48 -8.15 -5.19
C THR A 294 1.08 -6.92 -4.37
N ASP A 295 -0.22 -6.67 -4.29
CA ASP A 295 -0.78 -5.66 -3.39
C ASP A 295 -1.09 -6.32 -2.04
N ASP A 296 -0.24 -6.05 -1.06
CA ASP A 296 -0.29 -6.64 0.27
C ASP A 296 -0.92 -5.71 1.32
N VAL A 297 -1.68 -4.71 0.89
CA VAL A 297 -2.24 -3.68 1.80
C VAL A 297 -3.00 -4.27 2.99
N TYR A 298 -3.65 -5.42 2.84
CA TYR A 298 -4.39 -6.10 3.91
C TYR A 298 -3.59 -7.17 4.64
N GLY A 299 -2.34 -7.42 4.27
CA GLY A 299 -1.50 -8.43 4.91
C GLY A 299 -1.28 -8.19 6.39
N THR A 300 -1.22 -6.93 6.81
CA THR A 300 -1.05 -6.53 8.21
C THR A 300 -2.23 -6.87 9.12
N PHE A 301 -3.38 -7.25 8.56
CA PHE A 301 -4.55 -7.71 9.31
C PHE A 301 -4.59 -9.23 9.52
N VAL A 302 -3.63 -9.95 8.98
CA VAL A 302 -3.58 -11.42 9.04
C VAL A 302 -2.37 -11.85 9.85
N ASP A 303 -2.61 -12.67 10.88
CA ASP A 303 -1.54 -13.25 11.69
C ASP A 303 -0.69 -14.20 10.84
N ASN A 304 0.62 -14.14 11.00
CA ASN A 304 1.59 -14.95 10.27
C ASN A 304 1.47 -14.81 8.74
N PHE A 305 1.05 -13.64 8.27
CA PHE A 305 0.98 -13.36 6.84
C PHE A 305 2.35 -13.48 6.18
N GLN A 306 2.40 -14.20 5.05
CA GLN A 306 3.60 -14.30 4.25
C GLN A 306 3.35 -13.78 2.84
N THR A 307 4.06 -12.72 2.49
CA THR A 307 4.01 -12.14 1.14
C THR A 307 4.67 -13.05 0.11
N VAL A 308 4.12 -13.08 -1.10
CA VAL A 308 4.77 -13.72 -2.26
C VAL A 308 6.18 -13.16 -2.50
N TYR A 309 6.38 -11.88 -2.22
CA TYR A 309 7.68 -11.22 -2.34
C TYR A 309 8.78 -11.90 -1.52
N SER A 310 8.48 -12.37 -0.32
CA SER A 310 9.46 -13.09 0.53
C SER A 310 9.81 -14.48 -0.01
N MET A 311 8.98 -15.05 -0.87
CA MET A 311 9.20 -16.36 -1.48
C MET A 311 9.99 -16.29 -2.78
N VAL A 312 9.66 -15.32 -3.63
CA VAL A 312 10.26 -15.13 -4.96
C VAL A 312 10.61 -13.64 -5.19
N PRO A 313 11.55 -13.10 -4.40
CA PRO A 313 11.82 -11.65 -4.40
C PRO A 313 12.31 -11.12 -5.75
N HIS A 314 13.05 -11.93 -6.52
CA HIS A 314 13.58 -11.51 -7.82
C HIS A 314 12.50 -11.34 -8.89
N ASN A 315 11.34 -11.97 -8.70
CA ASN A 315 10.23 -11.95 -9.65
C ASN A 315 9.07 -11.06 -9.20
N THR A 316 9.17 -10.42 -8.03
CA THR A 316 8.02 -9.79 -7.40
C THR A 316 8.27 -8.31 -7.12
N LEU A 317 7.27 -7.50 -7.44
CA LEU A 317 7.15 -6.11 -7.00
C LEU A 317 6.11 -6.06 -5.89
N LEU A 318 6.53 -5.61 -4.70
CA LEU A 318 5.67 -5.50 -3.52
C LEU A 318 5.02 -4.12 -3.50
N VAL A 319 3.71 -4.08 -3.30
CA VAL A 319 2.96 -2.85 -3.05
C VAL A 319 2.38 -2.90 -1.65
N TYR A 320 2.66 -1.89 -0.86
CA TYR A 320 2.05 -1.70 0.45
C TYR A 320 1.53 -0.27 0.59
N SER A 321 0.42 -0.11 1.31
CA SER A 321 -0.17 1.20 1.61
C SER A 321 -0.43 1.34 3.10
N PHE A 322 -0.08 2.50 3.65
CA PHE A 322 -0.34 2.86 5.04
C PHE A 322 -1.80 3.31 5.28
N SER A 323 -2.61 3.34 4.23
CA SER A 323 -3.99 3.85 4.27
C SER A 323 -4.89 3.11 5.24
N LYS A 324 -4.81 1.78 5.28
CA LYS A 324 -5.79 0.94 5.97
C LYS A 324 -5.46 0.73 7.44
N LEU A 325 -4.34 0.08 7.76
CA LEU A 325 -3.98 -0.23 9.14
C LEU A 325 -3.86 1.03 10.01
N PHE A 326 -3.27 2.07 9.48
CA PHE A 326 -3.02 3.31 10.22
C PHE A 326 -4.16 4.34 10.12
N GLY A 327 -5.27 4.00 9.46
CA GLY A 327 -6.38 4.93 9.28
C GLY A 327 -5.91 6.24 8.62
N ALA A 328 -5.01 6.13 7.64
CA ALA A 328 -4.32 7.26 7.01
C ALA A 328 -4.64 7.38 5.52
N THR A 329 -5.85 7.03 5.12
CA THR A 329 -6.29 6.98 3.72
C THR A 329 -6.07 8.30 2.99
N GLY A 330 -6.35 9.42 3.64
CA GLY A 330 -6.21 10.76 3.06
C GLY A 330 -4.78 11.30 3.02
N TRP A 331 -3.83 10.68 3.71
CA TRP A 331 -2.42 11.09 3.67
C TRP A 331 -1.69 10.63 2.41
N ARG A 332 -2.30 9.71 1.68
CA ARG A 332 -1.80 9.24 0.38
C ARG A 332 -0.36 8.73 0.44
N LEU A 333 -0.09 7.77 1.33
CA LEU A 333 1.24 7.19 1.49
C LEU A 333 1.22 5.68 1.24
N GLY A 334 2.00 5.26 0.26
CA GLY A 334 2.30 3.87 -0.04
C GLY A 334 3.75 3.71 -0.45
N VAL A 335 4.16 2.47 -0.66
CA VAL A 335 5.51 2.15 -1.13
C VAL A 335 5.46 1.00 -2.13
N ILE A 336 6.42 1.04 -3.08
CA ILE A 336 6.77 -0.10 -3.92
C ILE A 336 8.09 -0.66 -3.40
N GLY A 337 8.14 -1.96 -3.15
CA GLY A 337 9.36 -2.69 -2.80
C GLY A 337 9.88 -3.48 -3.99
N VAL A 338 11.17 -3.32 -4.28
CA VAL A 338 11.84 -3.98 -5.40
C VAL A 338 13.14 -4.61 -4.91
N HIS A 339 13.41 -5.85 -5.31
CA HIS A 339 14.69 -6.47 -5.04
C HIS A 339 15.81 -5.75 -5.81
N PRO A 340 16.99 -5.52 -5.22
CA PRO A 340 18.08 -4.77 -5.86
C PRO A 340 18.46 -5.27 -7.26
N VAL A 341 18.47 -6.58 -7.47
CA VAL A 341 18.75 -7.19 -8.79
C VAL A 341 17.67 -6.82 -9.82
N SER A 342 16.40 -6.83 -9.42
CA SER A 342 15.29 -6.46 -10.30
C SER A 342 15.25 -4.97 -10.60
N TYR A 343 15.71 -4.13 -9.68
CA TYR A 343 15.80 -2.69 -9.86
C TYR A 343 16.65 -2.28 -11.06
N THR A 344 17.75 -2.98 -11.31
CA THR A 344 18.64 -2.70 -12.45
C THR A 344 17.97 -2.90 -13.81
N HIS A 345 16.86 -3.65 -13.86
CA HIS A 345 16.08 -3.88 -15.08
C HIS A 345 14.93 -2.88 -15.25
N LEU A 346 14.58 -2.12 -14.21
CA LEU A 346 13.47 -1.18 -14.17
C LEU A 346 13.89 0.30 -14.33
N THR A 347 15.19 0.58 -14.33
CA THR A 347 15.76 1.94 -14.46
C THR A 347 16.45 2.18 -15.83
#